data_fb4bf376343ce009869f4e8fe4a5caef
#
_entry.id   fb4bf376343ce009869f4e8fe4a5caef
#
_cell.length_a   1.000
_cell.length_b   1.000
_cell.length_c   1.000
_cell.angle_alpha   90.00
_cell.angle_beta   90.00
_cell.angle_gamma   90.00
#
_symmetry.space_group_name_H-M   'P 1'
#
loop_
_entity.id
_entity.type
_entity.pdbx_description
1 polymer ?
#
loop_
_entity_poly.entity_id
_entity_poly.type
_entity_poly.pdbx_seq_one_letter_code
_entity_poly.pdbx_strand_id
1 'polypeptide(L)'
;MTTAHICIMAAIIVYLGAMLFVGYLCSKNNNDSSDFYLGGRKLGPLVTAMSAEASDMSSWLLMGLPGLAYLTGIADAGWTAIGLAIGTYVNWRIVAKRIRRYTHVAGNSITLPSFFSNRYRDEKKILQSIGAIFIVIFFIPYTASGFAACGKLFASLFGVKYLPAMIISALVIVGYTTLGGFLAASTTDFIQSIIMSIALVIVFVFGINTAGGIEAVADHARSLPGYLTMFTTYDPTTGTEQAYPLLNIISMLAWGLGYFGMPHILLRFMAIEDEEKLTLSRRVATTWVVISLAVAVLIGVVGLGMTAAGEFDLLEGSASETIIVQIADLLSKHGVIAAILAGLILAGILASTMSTADSQLLAASSAVSSDLLGSILKDKETKKESMAADKITLLLIAVVAMFIARDPNSSVFTIVSFAWAGFGAVFGPVVLLALFWRRSNWQGALAGMICGGSMVFIWKYGISTLGGAWGIYELLPAFLVAIAANIIVSLITKAPSKEITDEFDLVNQK
;
A
#
# COMPACT_ATOMS: atom_id res chain seq x y z
N MET A 1 -16.96 -29.80 5.46
CA MET A 1 -17.25 -28.52 4.81
C MET A 1 -18.76 -28.40 4.65
N THR A 2 -19.34 -27.29 5.06
CA THR A 2 -20.76 -26.99 4.86
C THR A 2 -21.02 -26.58 3.40
N THR A 3 -22.29 -26.57 2.95
CA THR A 3 -22.68 -26.05 1.63
C THR A 3 -22.22 -24.60 1.44
N ALA A 4 -22.31 -23.79 2.51
CA ALA A 4 -21.82 -22.41 2.51
C ALA A 4 -20.32 -22.34 2.19
N HIS A 5 -19.49 -23.14 2.85
CA HIS A 5 -18.04 -23.20 2.59
C HIS A 5 -17.72 -23.62 1.16
N ILE A 6 -18.51 -24.53 0.55
CA ILE A 6 -18.35 -24.93 -0.84
C ILE A 6 -18.66 -23.78 -1.79
N CYS A 7 -19.74 -23.02 -1.55
CA CYS A 7 -20.11 -21.85 -2.35
C CYS A 7 -19.05 -20.74 -2.25
N ILE A 8 -18.55 -20.44 -1.06
CA ILE A 8 -17.47 -19.49 -0.83
C ILE A 8 -16.22 -19.90 -1.59
N MET A 9 -15.79 -21.17 -1.44
CA MET A 9 -14.60 -21.68 -2.12
C MET A 9 -14.76 -21.62 -3.64
N ALA A 10 -15.94 -21.96 -4.18
CA ALA A 10 -16.22 -21.87 -5.61
C ALA A 10 -16.10 -20.41 -6.10
N ALA A 11 -16.64 -19.44 -5.38
CA ALA A 11 -16.51 -18.01 -5.74
C ALA A 11 -15.05 -17.56 -5.73
N ILE A 12 -14.25 -17.95 -4.73
CA ILE A 12 -12.83 -17.65 -4.66
C ILE A 12 -12.06 -18.30 -5.81
N ILE A 13 -12.33 -19.57 -6.14
CA ILE A 13 -11.66 -20.27 -7.24
C ILE A 13 -11.99 -19.60 -8.58
N VAL A 14 -13.25 -19.23 -8.81
CA VAL A 14 -13.66 -18.49 -10.02
C VAL A 14 -12.93 -17.15 -10.12
N TYR A 15 -12.85 -16.42 -9.00
CA TYR A 15 -12.11 -15.17 -8.94
C TYR A 15 -10.62 -15.37 -9.28
N LEU A 16 -9.94 -16.30 -8.60
CA LEU A 16 -8.51 -16.56 -8.84
C LEU A 16 -8.25 -17.07 -10.28
N GLY A 17 -9.14 -17.92 -10.80
CA GLY A 17 -9.08 -18.38 -12.20
C GLY A 17 -9.20 -17.22 -13.19
N ALA A 18 -10.12 -16.28 -12.94
CA ALA A 18 -10.26 -15.07 -13.77
C ALA A 18 -8.98 -14.20 -13.72
N MET A 19 -8.36 -14.00 -12.53
CA MET A 19 -7.11 -13.24 -12.41
C MET A 19 -5.95 -13.92 -13.15
N LEU A 20 -5.79 -15.23 -13.01
CA LEU A 20 -4.79 -16.00 -13.76
C LEU A 20 -5.00 -15.90 -15.28
N PHE A 21 -6.26 -15.94 -15.73
CA PHE A 21 -6.60 -15.79 -17.14
C PHE A 21 -6.24 -14.40 -17.69
N VAL A 22 -6.55 -13.34 -16.96
CA VAL A 22 -6.13 -11.96 -17.31
C VAL A 22 -4.61 -11.86 -17.35
N GLY A 23 -3.92 -12.40 -16.33
CA GLY A 23 -2.46 -12.46 -16.29
C GLY A 23 -1.87 -13.14 -17.52
N TYR A 24 -2.44 -14.28 -17.92
CA TYR A 24 -2.04 -15.01 -19.14
C TYR A 24 -2.27 -14.19 -20.42
N LEU A 25 -3.41 -13.51 -20.55
CA LEU A 25 -3.67 -12.67 -21.72
C LEU A 25 -2.67 -11.52 -21.84
N CYS A 26 -2.37 -10.85 -20.72
CA CYS A 26 -1.43 -9.73 -20.68
C CYS A 26 0.03 -10.19 -20.91
N SER A 27 0.40 -11.41 -20.51
CA SER A 27 1.77 -11.93 -20.66
C SER A 27 2.25 -11.96 -22.12
N LYS A 28 1.33 -12.02 -23.06
CA LYS A 28 1.63 -12.00 -24.51
C LYS A 28 2.20 -10.65 -24.99
N ASN A 29 2.02 -9.60 -24.21
CA ASN A 29 2.45 -8.24 -24.55
C ASN A 29 3.79 -7.86 -23.89
N ASN A 30 4.39 -8.75 -23.10
CA ASN A 30 5.66 -8.52 -22.41
C ASN A 30 6.84 -8.94 -23.30
N ASN A 31 7.45 -7.98 -23.99
CA ASN A 31 8.55 -8.24 -24.92
C ASN A 31 9.93 -7.95 -24.32
N ASP A 32 10.01 -7.05 -23.33
CA ASP A 32 11.24 -6.66 -22.65
C ASP A 32 11.00 -6.22 -21.19
N SER A 33 12.08 -5.90 -20.48
CA SER A 33 12.01 -5.44 -19.08
C SER A 33 11.23 -4.14 -18.91
N SER A 34 11.19 -3.25 -19.91
CA SER A 34 10.40 -2.02 -19.86
C SER A 34 8.89 -2.31 -19.94
N ASP A 35 8.49 -3.23 -20.81
CA ASP A 35 7.11 -3.71 -20.87
C ASP A 35 6.74 -4.43 -19.57
N PHE A 36 7.65 -5.26 -19.03
CA PHE A 36 7.42 -6.05 -17.82
C PHE A 36 7.27 -5.19 -16.56
N TYR A 37 8.05 -4.10 -16.41
CA TYR A 37 8.06 -3.26 -15.20
C TYR A 37 7.28 -1.95 -15.29
N LEU A 38 6.97 -1.44 -16.50
CA LEU A 38 6.28 -0.16 -16.69
C LEU A 38 5.15 -0.22 -17.75
N GLY A 39 4.89 -1.39 -18.34
CA GLY A 39 3.83 -1.57 -19.34
C GLY A 39 3.98 -0.68 -20.59
N GLY A 40 5.22 -0.30 -20.93
CA GLY A 40 5.51 0.56 -22.08
C GLY A 40 4.90 1.96 -22.01
N ARG A 41 4.50 2.45 -20.81
CA ARG A 41 3.80 3.73 -20.58
C ARG A 41 2.49 3.87 -21.37
N LYS A 42 1.67 2.82 -21.37
CA LYS A 42 0.41 2.73 -22.16
C LYS A 42 -0.85 2.65 -21.29
N LEU A 43 -0.77 2.94 -19.98
CA LEU A 43 -1.94 2.85 -19.11
C LEU A 43 -2.96 3.94 -19.43
N GLY A 44 -4.21 3.55 -19.62
CA GLY A 44 -5.34 4.46 -19.69
C GLY A 44 -5.67 5.10 -18.34
N PRO A 45 -6.39 6.24 -18.33
CA PRO A 45 -6.59 7.03 -17.11
C PRO A 45 -7.36 6.32 -15.99
N LEU A 46 -8.34 5.49 -16.31
CA LEU A 46 -9.12 4.76 -15.30
C LEU A 46 -8.28 3.63 -14.70
N VAL A 47 -7.55 2.89 -15.52
CA VAL A 47 -6.65 1.84 -15.05
C VAL A 47 -5.54 2.46 -14.19
N THR A 48 -4.96 3.59 -14.61
CA THR A 48 -3.94 4.30 -13.83
C THR A 48 -4.47 4.72 -12.46
N ALA A 49 -5.69 5.28 -12.38
CA ALA A 49 -6.29 5.69 -11.12
C ALA A 49 -6.54 4.49 -10.20
N MET A 50 -7.28 3.51 -10.69
CA MET A 50 -7.73 2.40 -9.85
C MET A 50 -6.60 1.44 -9.52
N SER A 51 -5.62 1.25 -10.42
CA SER A 51 -4.42 0.46 -10.12
C SER A 51 -3.54 1.15 -9.07
N ALA A 52 -3.36 2.49 -9.13
CA ALA A 52 -2.62 3.20 -8.11
C ALA A 52 -3.24 3.00 -6.72
N GLU A 53 -4.56 3.19 -6.61
CA GLU A 53 -5.26 3.13 -5.32
C GLU A 53 -5.47 1.68 -4.84
N ALA A 54 -5.80 0.74 -5.71
CA ALA A 54 -5.96 -0.66 -5.32
C ALA A 54 -4.63 -1.29 -4.86
N SER A 55 -3.51 -0.92 -5.50
CA SER A 55 -2.18 -1.39 -5.08
C SER A 55 -1.69 -0.72 -3.79
N ASP A 56 -2.22 0.45 -3.45
CA ASP A 56 -1.93 1.18 -2.22
C ASP A 56 -2.67 0.62 -1.02
N MET A 57 -3.99 0.45 -1.15
CA MET A 57 -4.89 0.18 -0.02
C MET A 57 -4.65 -1.16 0.65
N SER A 58 -4.15 -2.18 -0.06
CA SER A 58 -3.78 -3.50 0.47
C SER A 58 -4.86 -4.16 1.35
N SER A 59 -4.52 -5.26 1.99
CA SER A 59 -5.30 -5.83 3.09
C SER A 59 -5.49 -4.87 4.29
N TRP A 60 -4.69 -3.79 4.34
CA TRP A 60 -4.84 -2.76 5.37
C TRP A 60 -6.22 -2.08 5.32
N LEU A 61 -6.76 -1.79 4.13
CA LEU A 61 -8.10 -1.17 3.97
C LEU A 61 -9.22 -2.08 4.47
N LEU A 62 -9.15 -3.39 4.19
CA LEU A 62 -10.23 -4.35 4.48
C LEU A 62 -10.04 -5.12 5.79
N MET A 63 -8.88 -5.01 6.42
CA MET A 63 -8.58 -5.70 7.68
C MET A 63 -8.02 -4.74 8.73
N GLY A 64 -6.89 -4.08 8.46
CA GLY A 64 -6.21 -3.25 9.45
C GLY A 64 -7.03 -2.04 9.90
N LEU A 65 -7.55 -1.24 8.98
CA LEU A 65 -8.30 -0.02 9.29
C LEU A 65 -9.64 -0.30 9.99
N PRO A 66 -10.48 -1.23 9.52
CA PRO A 66 -11.68 -1.62 10.26
C PRO A 66 -11.39 -2.22 11.63
N GLY A 67 -10.33 -3.04 11.74
CA GLY A 67 -9.91 -3.62 13.02
C GLY A 67 -9.47 -2.57 14.05
N LEU A 68 -8.75 -1.53 13.60
CA LEU A 68 -8.37 -0.40 14.45
C LEU A 68 -9.61 0.37 14.94
N ALA A 69 -10.52 0.73 14.04
CA ALA A 69 -11.75 1.44 14.38
C ALA A 69 -12.66 0.60 15.31
N TYR A 70 -12.72 -0.72 15.12
CA TYR A 70 -13.44 -1.65 15.98
C TYR A 70 -12.94 -1.59 17.43
N LEU A 71 -11.62 -1.56 17.65
CA LEU A 71 -11.03 -1.59 18.98
C LEU A 71 -11.06 -0.24 19.70
N THR A 72 -10.66 0.84 19.02
CA THR A 72 -10.33 2.12 19.67
C THR A 72 -11.29 3.26 19.32
N GLY A 73 -12.23 3.01 18.42
CA GLY A 73 -13.14 4.02 17.92
C GLY A 73 -12.58 4.77 16.71
N ILE A 74 -13.17 5.94 16.43
CA ILE A 74 -12.95 6.64 15.15
C ILE A 74 -11.74 7.59 15.16
N ALA A 75 -11.09 7.88 16.28
CA ALA A 75 -10.04 8.89 16.33
C ALA A 75 -8.81 8.50 15.49
N ASP A 76 -8.11 7.42 15.85
CA ASP A 76 -6.90 6.97 15.13
C ASP A 76 -7.20 6.64 13.67
N ALA A 77 -8.24 5.84 13.45
CA ALA A 77 -8.65 5.41 12.11
C ALA A 77 -9.10 6.59 11.24
N GLY A 78 -9.87 7.52 11.81
CA GLY A 78 -10.40 8.69 11.11
C GLY A 78 -9.32 9.70 10.73
N TRP A 79 -8.43 10.06 11.66
CA TRP A 79 -7.33 10.99 11.33
C TRP A 79 -6.36 10.38 10.32
N THR A 80 -6.07 9.08 10.41
CA THR A 80 -5.28 8.36 9.40
C THR A 80 -5.96 8.42 8.03
N ALA A 81 -7.26 8.13 7.97
CA ALA A 81 -8.04 8.18 6.72
C ALA A 81 -8.08 9.59 6.11
N ILE A 82 -8.25 10.64 6.94
CA ILE A 82 -8.21 12.04 6.49
C ILE A 82 -6.82 12.39 5.96
N GLY A 83 -5.75 11.99 6.65
CA GLY A 83 -4.38 12.22 6.22
C GLY A 83 -4.10 11.57 4.87
N LEU A 84 -4.50 10.31 4.69
CA LEU A 84 -4.36 9.58 3.43
C LEU A 84 -5.18 10.22 2.30
N ALA A 85 -6.43 10.61 2.55
CA ALA A 85 -7.27 11.25 1.54
C ALA A 85 -6.68 12.59 1.05
N ILE A 86 -6.17 13.41 1.98
CA ILE A 86 -5.48 14.67 1.66
C ILE A 86 -4.18 14.36 0.90
N GLY A 87 -3.38 13.43 1.38
CA GLY A 87 -2.12 13.02 0.76
C GLY A 87 -2.29 12.53 -0.67
N THR A 88 -3.28 11.66 -0.91
CA THR A 88 -3.66 11.20 -2.25
C THR A 88 -3.96 12.38 -3.15
N TYR A 89 -4.89 13.26 -2.75
CA TYR A 89 -5.26 14.42 -3.57
C TYR A 89 -4.06 15.29 -3.91
N VAL A 90 -3.22 15.61 -2.92
CA VAL A 90 -2.04 16.47 -3.11
C VAL A 90 -1.02 15.79 -4.00
N ASN A 91 -0.75 14.50 -3.80
CA ASN A 91 0.19 13.73 -4.62
C ASN A 91 -0.25 13.72 -6.11
N TRP A 92 -1.50 13.38 -6.38
CA TRP A 92 -2.06 13.45 -7.73
C TRP A 92 -2.04 14.86 -8.33
N ARG A 93 -2.23 15.89 -7.52
CA ARG A 93 -2.33 17.29 -7.97
C ARG A 93 -0.99 17.91 -8.34
N ILE A 94 0.05 17.64 -7.52
CA ILE A 94 1.35 18.32 -7.66
C ILE A 94 2.44 17.40 -8.20
N VAL A 95 2.49 16.12 -7.80
CA VAL A 95 3.58 15.21 -8.18
C VAL A 95 3.31 14.51 -9.51
N ALA A 96 2.10 13.98 -9.73
CA ALA A 96 1.83 13.05 -10.82
C ALA A 96 2.25 13.57 -12.21
N LYS A 97 1.84 14.79 -12.60
CA LYS A 97 2.18 15.35 -13.90
C LYS A 97 3.67 15.64 -14.03
N ARG A 98 4.31 16.15 -12.97
CA ARG A 98 5.73 16.47 -12.99
C ARG A 98 6.61 15.22 -13.05
N ILE A 99 6.33 14.20 -12.26
CA ILE A 99 7.12 12.96 -12.29
C ILE A 99 6.95 12.22 -13.61
N ARG A 100 5.73 12.20 -14.20
CA ARG A 100 5.49 11.63 -15.53
C ARG A 100 6.37 12.28 -16.59
N ARG A 101 6.40 13.61 -16.60
CA ARG A 101 7.17 14.40 -17.55
C ARG A 101 8.68 14.28 -17.30
N TYR A 102 9.10 14.45 -16.05
CA TYR A 102 10.51 14.45 -15.71
C TYR A 102 11.19 13.10 -15.92
N THR A 103 10.53 11.99 -15.55
CA THR A 103 11.10 10.65 -15.80
C THR A 103 11.26 10.34 -17.28
N HIS A 104 10.43 10.92 -18.16
CA HIS A 104 10.59 10.79 -19.60
C HIS A 104 11.81 11.58 -20.10
N VAL A 105 11.99 12.83 -19.64
CA VAL A 105 13.13 13.70 -20.03
C VAL A 105 14.43 13.19 -19.43
N ALA A 106 14.45 12.79 -18.17
CA ALA A 106 15.62 12.26 -17.48
C ALA A 106 15.88 10.81 -17.87
N GLY A 107 16.35 10.60 -19.09
CA GLY A 107 16.82 9.32 -19.61
C GLY A 107 15.73 8.25 -19.75
N ASN A 108 14.45 8.63 -19.88
CA ASN A 108 13.30 7.71 -19.92
C ASN A 108 13.34 6.67 -18.78
N SER A 109 13.55 7.15 -17.56
CA SER A 109 13.71 6.30 -16.36
C SER A 109 12.49 5.42 -16.12
N ILE A 110 12.72 4.12 -15.90
CA ILE A 110 11.66 3.12 -15.69
C ILE A 110 11.43 2.79 -14.21
N THR A 111 12.37 3.14 -13.33
CA THR A 111 12.26 2.96 -11.89
C THR A 111 12.49 4.29 -11.17
N LEU A 112 12.03 4.38 -9.91
CA LEU A 112 12.28 5.56 -9.09
C LEU A 112 13.78 5.75 -8.77
N PRO A 113 14.55 4.70 -8.39
CA PRO A 113 15.99 4.82 -8.20
C PRO A 113 16.74 5.28 -9.47
N SER A 114 16.39 4.74 -10.64
CA SER A 114 16.99 5.18 -11.91
C SER A 114 16.66 6.62 -12.24
N PHE A 115 15.44 7.08 -11.90
CA PHE A 115 15.08 8.50 -12.04
C PHE A 115 16.00 9.41 -11.21
N PHE A 116 16.26 9.08 -9.95
CA PHE A 116 17.18 9.90 -9.14
C PHE A 116 18.58 9.91 -9.69
N SER A 117 19.12 8.77 -10.11
CA SER A 117 20.46 8.70 -10.72
C SER A 117 20.54 9.57 -11.98
N ASN A 118 19.55 9.48 -12.86
CA ASN A 118 19.50 10.27 -14.10
C ASN A 118 19.27 11.75 -13.84
N ARG A 119 18.34 12.11 -12.94
CA ARG A 119 18.01 13.49 -12.55
C ARG A 119 19.23 14.26 -12.03
N TYR A 120 20.06 13.57 -11.23
CA TYR A 120 21.22 14.19 -10.58
C TYR A 120 22.56 13.90 -11.29
N ARG A 121 22.54 13.20 -12.43
CA ARG A 121 23.75 12.78 -13.17
C ARG A 121 24.72 12.02 -12.26
N ASP A 122 24.19 11.07 -11.47
CA ASP A 122 24.97 10.20 -10.59
C ASP A 122 25.66 9.10 -11.42
N GLU A 123 26.83 9.39 -11.97
CA GLU A 123 27.61 8.47 -12.81
C GLU A 123 27.96 7.17 -12.08
N LYS A 124 28.16 7.23 -10.76
CA LYS A 124 28.48 6.05 -9.93
C LYS A 124 27.29 5.25 -9.54
N LYS A 125 26.06 5.68 -9.87
CA LYS A 125 24.80 5.03 -9.55
C LYS A 125 24.59 4.76 -8.04
N ILE A 126 25.15 5.60 -7.18
CA ILE A 126 25.05 5.49 -5.72
C ILE A 126 23.60 5.67 -5.28
N LEU A 127 22.91 6.72 -5.80
CA LEU A 127 21.49 6.96 -5.51
C LEU A 127 20.60 5.81 -5.96
N GLN A 128 20.90 5.24 -7.15
CA GLN A 128 20.19 4.10 -7.67
C GLN A 128 20.35 2.88 -6.76
N SER A 129 21.56 2.57 -6.34
CA SER A 129 21.85 1.42 -5.48
C SER A 129 21.26 1.57 -4.07
N ILE A 130 21.43 2.74 -3.45
CA ILE A 130 20.85 3.01 -2.11
C ILE A 130 19.32 3.00 -2.15
N GLY A 131 18.73 3.62 -3.17
CA GLY A 131 17.28 3.57 -3.38
C GLY A 131 16.76 2.14 -3.54
N ALA A 132 17.44 1.32 -4.35
CA ALA A 132 17.07 -0.08 -4.53
C ALA A 132 17.17 -0.89 -3.22
N ILE A 133 18.21 -0.67 -2.41
CA ILE A 133 18.36 -1.32 -1.10
C ILE A 133 17.17 -0.97 -0.19
N PHE A 134 16.78 0.31 -0.09
CA PHE A 134 15.64 0.71 0.73
C PHE A 134 14.31 0.16 0.20
N ILE A 135 14.14 0.06 -1.13
CA ILE A 135 12.95 -0.59 -1.73
C ILE A 135 12.85 -2.04 -1.23
N VAL A 136 13.92 -2.79 -1.26
CA VAL A 136 13.94 -4.19 -0.79
C VAL A 136 13.66 -4.28 0.71
N ILE A 137 14.30 -3.42 1.52
CA ILE A 137 14.15 -3.41 2.99
C ILE A 137 12.69 -3.21 3.40
N PHE A 138 11.95 -2.32 2.73
CA PHE A 138 10.58 -1.99 3.13
C PHE A 138 9.50 -2.77 2.38
N PHE A 139 9.72 -3.19 1.12
CA PHE A 139 8.72 -4.02 0.44
C PHE A 139 8.66 -5.46 0.93
N ILE A 140 9.77 -6.03 1.40
CA ILE A 140 9.74 -7.40 1.93
C ILE A 140 8.79 -7.54 3.12
N PRO A 141 8.87 -6.72 4.19
CA PRO A 141 7.90 -6.76 5.28
C PRO A 141 6.47 -6.43 4.80
N TYR A 142 6.33 -5.46 3.92
CA TYR A 142 5.01 -5.07 3.42
C TYR A 142 4.34 -6.23 2.66
N THR A 143 5.05 -6.88 1.75
CA THR A 143 4.56 -8.09 1.05
C THR A 143 4.23 -9.22 2.04
N ALA A 144 5.05 -9.39 3.08
CA ALA A 144 4.80 -10.36 4.14
C ALA A 144 3.47 -10.10 4.87
N SER A 145 3.10 -8.83 5.09
CA SER A 145 1.80 -8.50 5.70
C SER A 145 0.61 -8.96 4.86
N GLY A 146 0.73 -8.87 3.53
CA GLY A 146 -0.28 -9.40 2.61
C GLY A 146 -0.40 -10.92 2.69
N PHE A 147 0.73 -11.64 2.72
CA PHE A 147 0.70 -13.09 2.90
C PHE A 147 0.10 -13.50 4.25
N ALA A 148 0.42 -12.75 5.33
CA ALA A 148 -0.17 -12.96 6.64
C ALA A 148 -1.69 -12.72 6.65
N ALA A 149 -2.17 -11.69 5.95
CA ALA A 149 -3.60 -11.41 5.81
C ALA A 149 -4.35 -12.58 5.15
N CYS A 150 -3.79 -13.15 4.07
CA CYS A 150 -4.35 -14.34 3.43
C CYS A 150 -4.37 -15.55 4.37
N GLY A 151 -3.29 -15.77 5.12
CA GLY A 151 -3.21 -16.84 6.12
C GLY A 151 -4.30 -16.70 7.19
N LYS A 152 -4.49 -15.49 7.74
CA LYS A 152 -5.55 -15.19 8.71
C LYS A 152 -6.95 -15.41 8.13
N LEU A 153 -7.19 -14.96 6.91
CA LEU A 153 -8.47 -15.11 6.22
C LEU A 153 -8.88 -16.59 6.16
N PHE A 154 -8.04 -17.45 5.61
CA PHE A 154 -8.36 -18.87 5.43
C PHE A 154 -8.38 -19.63 6.75
N ALA A 155 -7.50 -19.29 7.70
CA ALA A 155 -7.50 -19.91 9.02
C ALA A 155 -8.76 -19.57 9.81
N SER A 156 -9.20 -18.32 9.81
CA SER A 156 -10.41 -17.86 10.49
C SER A 156 -11.68 -18.46 9.89
N LEU A 157 -11.76 -18.53 8.55
CA LEU A 157 -12.97 -18.96 7.86
C LEU A 157 -13.16 -20.50 7.84
N PHE A 158 -12.09 -21.23 7.54
CA PHE A 158 -12.17 -22.68 7.31
C PHE A 158 -11.59 -23.51 8.46
N GLY A 159 -11.07 -22.87 9.51
CA GLY A 159 -10.41 -23.57 10.62
C GLY A 159 -9.14 -24.33 10.20
N VAL A 160 -8.55 -24.00 9.05
CA VAL A 160 -7.31 -24.62 8.57
C VAL A 160 -6.10 -24.04 9.29
N LYS A 161 -4.99 -24.79 9.30
CA LYS A 161 -3.76 -24.30 9.89
C LYS A 161 -3.24 -23.07 9.10
N TYR A 162 -2.87 -22.03 9.83
CA TYR A 162 -2.41 -20.74 9.28
C TYR A 162 -1.26 -20.89 8.27
N LEU A 163 -0.19 -21.60 8.65
CA LEU A 163 1.03 -21.65 7.82
C LEU A 163 0.81 -22.28 6.43
N PRO A 164 0.14 -23.45 6.28
CA PRO A 164 -0.19 -23.96 4.96
C PRO A 164 -1.09 -23.03 4.14
N ALA A 165 -2.09 -22.41 4.77
CA ALA A 165 -2.99 -21.49 4.11
C ALA A 165 -2.24 -20.26 3.57
N MET A 166 -1.35 -19.69 4.38
CA MET A 166 -0.50 -18.56 4.00
C MET A 166 0.43 -18.94 2.82
N ILE A 167 1.11 -20.08 2.89
CA ILE A 167 2.04 -20.52 1.83
C ILE A 167 1.29 -20.75 0.51
N ILE A 168 0.15 -21.44 0.53
CA ILE A 168 -0.63 -21.69 -0.69
C ILE A 168 -1.08 -20.37 -1.32
N SER A 169 -1.59 -19.45 -0.52
CA SER A 169 -2.01 -18.12 -0.99
C SER A 169 -0.85 -17.34 -1.60
N ALA A 170 0.31 -17.34 -0.94
CA ALA A 170 1.52 -16.69 -1.44
C ALA A 170 1.97 -17.28 -2.79
N LEU A 171 1.92 -18.62 -2.95
CA LEU A 171 2.28 -19.28 -4.21
C LEU A 171 1.34 -18.89 -5.36
N VAL A 172 0.04 -18.71 -5.10
CA VAL A 172 -0.91 -18.24 -6.11
C VAL A 172 -0.58 -16.81 -6.54
N ILE A 173 -0.35 -15.90 -5.58
CA ILE A 173 0.01 -14.51 -5.86
C ILE A 173 1.30 -14.44 -6.69
N VAL A 174 2.34 -15.11 -6.24
CA VAL A 174 3.65 -15.15 -6.92
C VAL A 174 3.54 -15.75 -8.32
N GLY A 175 2.73 -16.80 -8.46
CA GLY A 175 2.52 -17.48 -9.74
C GLY A 175 1.97 -16.55 -10.81
N TYR A 176 0.88 -15.84 -10.54
CA TYR A 176 0.30 -14.96 -11.56
C TYR A 176 1.12 -13.69 -11.80
N THR A 177 1.76 -13.14 -10.77
CA THR A 177 2.63 -11.97 -10.89
C THR A 177 3.83 -12.26 -11.80
N THR A 178 4.45 -13.43 -11.62
CA THR A 178 5.59 -13.87 -12.44
C THR A 178 5.23 -14.04 -13.93
N LEU A 179 3.95 -14.39 -14.23
CA LEU A 179 3.48 -14.55 -15.59
C LEU A 179 3.18 -13.23 -16.29
N GLY A 180 2.47 -12.33 -15.62
CA GLY A 180 1.78 -11.21 -16.25
C GLY A 180 2.52 -9.87 -16.30
N GLY A 181 3.44 -9.58 -15.37
CA GLY A 181 4.13 -8.29 -15.27
C GLY A 181 3.21 -7.12 -14.94
N PHE A 182 3.71 -5.89 -15.18
CA PHE A 182 3.04 -4.63 -14.77
C PHE A 182 1.68 -4.39 -15.45
N LEU A 183 1.56 -4.71 -16.75
CA LEU A 183 0.30 -4.52 -17.46
C LEU A 183 -0.80 -5.44 -16.92
N ALA A 184 -0.45 -6.68 -16.59
CA ALA A 184 -1.38 -7.62 -15.97
C ALA A 184 -1.76 -7.13 -14.57
N ALA A 185 -0.79 -6.79 -13.73
CA ALA A 185 -1.03 -6.25 -12.40
C ALA A 185 -1.98 -5.03 -12.47
N SER A 186 -1.67 -4.04 -13.31
CA SER A 186 -2.50 -2.84 -13.41
C SER A 186 -3.92 -3.11 -13.95
N THR A 187 -4.10 -4.09 -14.85
CA THR A 187 -5.41 -4.47 -15.39
C THR A 187 -6.21 -5.25 -14.35
N THR A 188 -5.57 -6.18 -13.63
CA THR A 188 -6.23 -6.91 -12.55
C THR A 188 -6.59 -5.98 -11.38
N ASP A 189 -5.74 -5.02 -11.02
CA ASP A 189 -6.00 -4.01 -9.99
C ASP A 189 -7.30 -3.24 -10.26
N PHE A 190 -7.54 -2.87 -11.54
CA PHE A 190 -8.79 -2.20 -11.91
C PHE A 190 -10.02 -3.09 -11.61
N ILE A 191 -9.97 -4.39 -11.96
CA ILE A 191 -11.05 -5.34 -11.66
C ILE A 191 -11.17 -5.54 -10.14
N GLN A 192 -10.06 -5.67 -9.47
CA GLN A 192 -9.95 -5.90 -8.03
C GLN A 192 -10.53 -4.72 -7.23
N SER A 193 -10.30 -3.49 -7.65
CA SER A 193 -10.87 -2.30 -7.01
C SER A 193 -12.40 -2.28 -7.08
N ILE A 194 -13.00 -2.79 -8.15
CA ILE A 194 -14.45 -2.93 -8.27
C ILE A 194 -14.95 -3.99 -7.26
N ILE A 195 -14.28 -5.13 -7.18
CA ILE A 195 -14.64 -6.20 -6.23
C ILE A 195 -14.52 -5.71 -4.79
N MET A 196 -13.44 -4.98 -4.46
CA MET A 196 -13.25 -4.37 -3.14
C MET A 196 -14.40 -3.40 -2.80
N SER A 197 -14.80 -2.57 -3.76
CA SER A 197 -15.90 -1.61 -3.58
C SER A 197 -17.23 -2.31 -3.29
N ILE A 198 -17.53 -3.36 -4.06
CA ILE A 198 -18.73 -4.19 -3.86
C ILE A 198 -18.69 -4.87 -2.49
N ALA A 199 -17.54 -5.43 -2.10
CA ALA A 199 -17.35 -6.08 -0.81
C ALA A 199 -17.62 -5.11 0.35
N LEU A 200 -17.05 -3.90 0.31
CA LEU A 200 -17.26 -2.88 1.34
C LEU A 200 -18.75 -2.52 1.49
N VAL A 201 -19.46 -2.33 0.37
CA VAL A 201 -20.89 -2.00 0.39
C VAL A 201 -21.73 -3.14 1.00
N ILE A 202 -21.49 -4.39 0.57
CA ILE A 202 -22.23 -5.55 1.08
C ILE A 202 -22.00 -5.72 2.59
N VAL A 203 -20.73 -5.67 3.03
CA VAL A 203 -20.37 -5.80 4.45
C VAL A 203 -21.05 -4.72 5.28
N PHE A 204 -20.99 -3.48 4.83
CA PHE A 204 -21.56 -2.35 5.55
C PHE A 204 -23.08 -2.46 5.69
N VAL A 205 -23.78 -2.74 4.59
CA VAL A 205 -25.25 -2.86 4.58
C VAL A 205 -25.71 -4.07 5.39
N PHE A 206 -25.08 -5.23 5.19
CA PHE A 206 -25.42 -6.43 5.96
C PHE A 206 -25.14 -6.24 7.45
N GLY A 207 -23.97 -5.69 7.81
CA GLY A 207 -23.59 -5.47 9.19
C GLY A 207 -24.55 -4.55 9.94
N ILE A 208 -24.99 -3.42 9.34
CA ILE A 208 -25.98 -2.53 9.93
C ILE A 208 -27.30 -3.28 10.20
N ASN A 209 -27.80 -4.02 9.21
CA ASN A 209 -29.07 -4.73 9.36
C ASN A 209 -29.00 -5.79 10.47
N THR A 210 -27.90 -6.53 10.53
CA THR A 210 -27.69 -7.59 11.52
C THR A 210 -27.46 -7.03 12.93
N ALA A 211 -26.82 -5.88 13.05
CA ALA A 211 -26.64 -5.19 14.35
C ALA A 211 -27.91 -4.53 14.89
N GLY A 212 -29.07 -4.71 14.23
CA GLY A 212 -30.34 -4.13 14.66
C GLY A 212 -30.66 -2.75 14.08
N GLY A 213 -29.93 -2.32 13.05
CA GLY A 213 -30.10 -1.03 12.37
C GLY A 213 -29.10 0.03 12.79
N ILE A 214 -29.11 1.14 12.05
CA ILE A 214 -28.15 2.23 12.24
C ILE A 214 -28.26 2.90 13.62
N GLU A 215 -29.48 2.97 14.18
CA GLU A 215 -29.72 3.55 15.51
C GLU A 215 -29.11 2.68 16.60
N ALA A 216 -29.29 1.34 16.54
CA ALA A 216 -28.69 0.42 17.50
C ALA A 216 -27.16 0.47 17.50
N VAL A 217 -26.56 0.50 16.30
CA VAL A 217 -25.10 0.68 16.15
C VAL A 217 -24.63 2.02 16.75
N ALA A 218 -25.34 3.11 16.45
CA ALA A 218 -24.99 4.44 16.92
C ALA A 218 -25.14 4.56 18.44
N ASP A 219 -26.21 4.01 19.00
CA ASP A 219 -26.48 4.08 20.46
C ASP A 219 -25.47 3.25 21.24
N HIS A 220 -25.10 2.05 20.76
CA HIS A 220 -24.04 1.29 21.37
C HIS A 220 -22.70 2.05 21.29
N ALA A 221 -22.32 2.55 20.14
CA ALA A 221 -21.08 3.29 19.98
C ALA A 221 -21.03 4.58 20.85
N ARG A 222 -22.16 5.29 21.05
CA ARG A 222 -22.27 6.43 21.96
C ARG A 222 -22.17 6.04 23.42
N SER A 223 -22.54 4.82 23.79
CA SER A 223 -22.43 4.35 25.16
C SER A 223 -20.99 4.12 25.63
N LEU A 224 -20.04 4.01 24.67
CA LEU A 224 -18.63 3.83 24.94
C LEU A 224 -17.91 5.17 25.06
N PRO A 225 -17.22 5.45 26.18
CA PRO A 225 -16.55 6.72 26.39
C PRO A 225 -15.48 6.99 25.32
N GLY A 226 -15.56 8.12 24.63
CA GLY A 226 -14.57 8.54 23.65
C GLY A 226 -14.60 7.83 22.28
N TYR A 227 -15.44 6.81 22.09
CA TYR A 227 -15.41 5.95 20.89
C TYR A 227 -15.80 6.68 19.58
N LEU A 228 -16.80 7.56 19.62
CA LEU A 228 -17.28 8.32 18.44
C LEU A 228 -16.73 9.76 18.39
N THR A 229 -15.65 10.06 19.07
CA THR A 229 -15.04 11.39 19.03
C THR A 229 -13.73 11.37 18.26
N MET A 230 -13.39 12.51 17.63
CA MET A 230 -12.12 12.69 16.93
C MET A 230 -10.99 13.22 17.83
N PHE A 231 -11.33 13.58 19.09
CA PHE A 231 -10.40 14.23 20.03
C PHE A 231 -10.12 13.41 21.29
N THR A 232 -10.75 12.25 21.37
CA THR A 232 -10.53 11.25 22.41
C THR A 232 -10.59 9.86 21.77
N THR A 233 -10.04 8.85 22.43
CA THR A 233 -10.07 7.47 21.98
C THR A 233 -10.59 6.58 23.08
N TYR A 234 -11.18 5.45 22.72
CA TYR A 234 -11.63 4.43 23.65
C TYR A 234 -10.48 3.46 23.94
N ASP A 235 -10.24 3.17 25.22
CA ASP A 235 -9.31 2.14 25.64
C ASP A 235 -10.10 0.86 25.97
N PRO A 236 -10.02 -0.19 25.13
CA PRO A 236 -10.78 -1.42 25.34
C PRO A 236 -10.32 -2.22 26.57
N THR A 237 -9.11 -1.96 27.10
CA THR A 237 -8.58 -2.66 28.26
C THR A 237 -9.12 -2.13 29.58
N THR A 238 -9.33 -0.82 29.67
CA THR A 238 -9.82 -0.12 30.86
C THR A 238 -11.29 0.29 30.75
N GLY A 239 -11.86 0.28 29.54
CA GLY A 239 -13.21 0.77 29.29
C GLY A 239 -13.36 2.28 29.46
N THR A 240 -12.27 3.04 29.38
CA THR A 240 -12.25 4.48 29.66
C THR A 240 -11.87 5.31 28.44
N GLU A 241 -12.25 6.57 28.50
CA GLU A 241 -11.84 7.57 27.51
C GLU A 241 -10.40 8.02 27.77
N GLN A 242 -9.61 8.10 26.71
CA GLN A 242 -8.26 8.62 26.72
C GLN A 242 -8.17 9.90 25.89
N ALA A 243 -7.46 10.92 26.39
CA ALA A 243 -7.26 12.16 25.66
C ALA A 243 -6.45 11.92 24.38
N TYR A 244 -6.86 12.54 23.28
CA TYR A 244 -6.18 12.46 21.98
C TYR A 244 -5.55 13.82 21.63
N PRO A 245 -4.30 14.06 22.04
CA PRO A 245 -3.65 15.36 21.91
C PRO A 245 -3.40 15.74 20.46
N LEU A 246 -3.29 17.04 20.18
CA LEU A 246 -3.02 17.60 18.85
C LEU A 246 -1.80 16.97 18.18
N LEU A 247 -0.79 16.60 18.94
CA LEU A 247 0.40 15.94 18.40
C LEU A 247 0.08 14.59 17.78
N ASN A 248 -0.83 13.80 18.38
CA ASN A 248 -1.30 12.55 17.82
C ASN A 248 -2.11 12.78 16.52
N ILE A 249 -2.95 13.82 16.51
CA ILE A 249 -3.69 14.21 15.30
C ILE A 249 -2.73 14.51 14.17
N ILE A 250 -1.73 15.36 14.39
CA ILE A 250 -0.72 15.72 13.39
C ILE A 250 0.07 14.47 12.96
N SER A 251 0.37 13.59 13.88
CA SER A 251 1.06 12.32 13.65
C SER A 251 0.26 11.39 12.71
N MET A 252 -1.04 11.24 12.93
CA MET A 252 -1.90 10.43 12.06
C MET A 252 -2.14 11.10 10.70
N LEU A 253 -2.31 12.40 10.66
CA LEU A 253 -2.39 13.14 9.39
C LEU A 253 -1.11 12.97 8.55
N ALA A 254 0.04 12.78 9.18
CA ALA A 254 1.31 12.55 8.49
C ALA A 254 1.35 11.27 7.65
N TRP A 255 0.40 10.32 7.80
CA TRP A 255 0.27 9.19 6.89
C TRP A 255 0.19 9.64 5.43
N GLY A 256 -0.46 10.77 5.14
CA GLY A 256 -0.52 11.36 3.82
C GLY A 256 0.83 11.70 3.19
N LEU A 257 1.88 11.92 3.99
CA LEU A 257 3.24 12.18 3.50
C LEU A 257 3.86 10.95 2.82
N GLY A 258 3.40 9.76 3.16
CA GLY A 258 3.86 8.51 2.55
C GLY A 258 3.67 8.46 1.04
N TYR A 259 2.58 9.03 0.53
CA TYR A 259 2.27 9.04 -0.90
C TYR A 259 3.37 9.62 -1.78
N PHE A 260 4.10 10.61 -1.29
CA PHE A 260 5.19 11.23 -2.04
C PHE A 260 6.39 10.30 -2.26
N GLY A 261 6.48 9.23 -1.48
CA GLY A 261 7.61 8.29 -1.50
C GLY A 261 7.27 6.87 -1.94
N MET A 262 6.01 6.53 -2.20
CA MET A 262 5.61 5.15 -2.53
C MET A 262 5.97 4.76 -3.97
N PRO A 263 6.97 3.88 -4.18
CA PRO A 263 7.48 3.61 -5.53
C PRO A 263 6.41 3.03 -6.46
N HIS A 264 5.62 2.06 -6.02
CA HIS A 264 4.61 1.42 -6.86
C HIS A 264 3.46 2.37 -7.25
N ILE A 265 3.11 3.36 -6.44
CA ILE A 265 2.13 4.40 -6.79
C ILE A 265 2.72 5.37 -7.82
N LEU A 266 3.94 5.86 -7.56
CA LEU A 266 4.64 6.79 -8.46
C LEU A 266 4.88 6.17 -9.83
N LEU A 267 5.12 4.85 -9.91
CA LEU A 267 5.23 4.11 -11.17
C LEU A 267 3.94 4.20 -12.01
N ARG A 268 2.74 4.22 -11.40
CA ARG A 268 1.48 4.39 -12.14
C ARG A 268 1.40 5.77 -12.80
N PHE A 269 1.88 6.82 -12.12
CA PHE A 269 1.97 8.15 -12.73
C PHE A 269 2.95 8.17 -13.89
N MET A 270 4.09 7.47 -13.75
CA MET A 270 5.08 7.35 -14.83
C MET A 270 4.55 6.55 -16.03
N ALA A 271 3.66 5.58 -15.79
CA ALA A 271 3.16 4.64 -16.79
C ALA A 271 1.95 5.11 -17.60
N ILE A 272 1.32 6.23 -17.24
CA ILE A 272 0.16 6.75 -17.98
C ILE A 272 0.54 7.13 -19.43
N GLU A 273 -0.34 6.82 -20.36
CA GLU A 273 -0.12 7.11 -21.79
C GLU A 273 -0.01 8.60 -22.09
N ASP A 274 -0.85 9.43 -21.45
CA ASP A 274 -0.94 10.87 -21.67
C ASP A 274 -1.05 11.62 -20.33
N GLU A 275 -0.16 12.59 -20.09
CA GLU A 275 -0.13 13.39 -18.86
C GLU A 275 -1.37 14.26 -18.64
N GLU A 276 -2.07 14.66 -19.71
CA GLU A 276 -3.28 15.48 -19.61
C GLU A 276 -4.45 14.67 -19.01
N LYS A 277 -4.45 13.36 -19.21
CA LYS A 277 -5.46 12.44 -18.63
C LYS A 277 -5.32 12.25 -17.11
N LEU A 278 -4.20 12.65 -16.51
CA LEU A 278 -4.00 12.60 -15.05
C LEU A 278 -5.05 13.39 -14.26
N THR A 279 -5.69 14.40 -14.87
CA THR A 279 -6.78 15.14 -14.22
C THR A 279 -8.01 14.25 -13.99
N LEU A 280 -8.35 13.39 -14.95
CA LEU A 280 -9.42 12.41 -14.79
C LEU A 280 -9.03 11.36 -13.76
N SER A 281 -7.81 10.81 -13.88
CA SER A 281 -7.28 9.82 -12.92
C SER A 281 -7.36 10.33 -11.48
N ARG A 282 -6.91 11.57 -11.23
CA ARG A 282 -6.99 12.20 -9.91
C ARG A 282 -8.41 12.22 -9.35
N ARG A 283 -9.38 12.65 -10.16
CA ARG A 283 -10.79 12.73 -9.70
C ARG A 283 -11.32 11.36 -9.30
N VAL A 284 -11.08 10.35 -10.14
CA VAL A 284 -11.51 8.97 -9.86
C VAL A 284 -10.81 8.43 -8.62
N ALA A 285 -9.48 8.50 -8.55
CA ALA A 285 -8.67 8.04 -7.45
C ALA A 285 -9.10 8.67 -6.11
N THR A 286 -9.13 10.01 -6.04
CA THR A 286 -9.48 10.71 -4.80
C THR A 286 -10.90 10.40 -4.32
N THR A 287 -11.88 10.36 -5.24
CA THR A 287 -13.26 10.02 -4.88
C THR A 287 -13.35 8.60 -4.32
N TRP A 288 -12.69 7.64 -4.97
CA TRP A 288 -12.67 6.25 -4.52
C TRP A 288 -12.02 6.11 -3.14
N VAL A 289 -10.87 6.75 -2.92
CA VAL A 289 -10.14 6.72 -1.63
C VAL A 289 -11.00 7.28 -0.50
N VAL A 290 -11.60 8.46 -0.68
CA VAL A 290 -12.43 9.09 0.36
C VAL A 290 -13.59 8.17 0.76
N ILE A 291 -14.29 7.60 -0.22
CA ILE A 291 -15.44 6.72 0.05
C ILE A 291 -14.99 5.42 0.71
N SER A 292 -13.97 4.77 0.17
CA SER A 292 -13.49 3.48 0.67
C SER A 292 -12.94 3.56 2.10
N LEU A 293 -12.15 4.59 2.41
CA LEU A 293 -11.64 4.81 3.76
C LEU A 293 -12.75 5.12 4.77
N ALA A 294 -13.70 5.97 4.40
CA ALA A 294 -14.85 6.29 5.26
C ALA A 294 -15.68 5.04 5.57
N VAL A 295 -16.01 4.25 4.55
CA VAL A 295 -16.77 3.01 4.73
C VAL A 295 -15.98 1.99 5.56
N ALA A 296 -14.68 1.86 5.35
CA ALA A 296 -13.84 0.94 6.12
C ALA A 296 -13.81 1.29 7.62
N VAL A 297 -13.67 2.56 7.98
CA VAL A 297 -13.76 3.03 9.38
C VAL A 297 -15.15 2.71 9.95
N LEU A 298 -16.21 3.00 9.22
CA LEU A 298 -17.58 2.73 9.68
C LEU A 298 -17.88 1.23 9.82
N ILE A 299 -17.26 0.36 9.01
CA ILE A 299 -17.36 -1.09 9.17
C ILE A 299 -16.79 -1.54 10.53
N GLY A 300 -15.71 -0.92 11.02
CA GLY A 300 -15.22 -1.19 12.37
C GLY A 300 -16.25 -0.88 13.45
N VAL A 301 -16.90 0.29 13.35
CA VAL A 301 -17.98 0.70 14.27
C VAL A 301 -19.20 -0.24 14.20
N VAL A 302 -19.61 -0.60 12.98
CA VAL A 302 -20.72 -1.55 12.74
C VAL A 302 -20.38 -2.93 13.32
N GLY A 303 -19.14 -3.39 13.11
CA GLY A 303 -18.68 -4.66 13.65
C GLY A 303 -18.74 -4.72 15.18
N LEU A 304 -18.39 -3.64 15.87
CA LEU A 304 -18.54 -3.56 17.32
C LEU A 304 -20.02 -3.59 17.73
N GLY A 305 -20.90 -2.93 16.98
CA GLY A 305 -22.35 -3.02 17.17
C GLY A 305 -22.88 -4.44 17.01
N MET A 306 -22.36 -5.21 16.04
CA MET A 306 -22.72 -6.63 15.87
C MET A 306 -22.24 -7.50 17.05
N THR A 307 -21.04 -7.25 17.59
CA THR A 307 -20.57 -7.90 18.82
C THR A 307 -21.51 -7.60 19.98
N ALA A 308 -21.94 -6.35 20.13
CA ALA A 308 -22.89 -5.97 21.18
C ALA A 308 -24.29 -6.63 21.00
N ALA A 309 -24.71 -6.87 19.76
CA ALA A 309 -25.91 -7.61 19.44
C ALA A 309 -25.77 -9.14 19.70
N GLY A 310 -24.57 -9.63 20.03
CA GLY A 310 -24.32 -11.05 20.32
C GLY A 310 -24.12 -11.93 19.09
N GLU A 311 -23.82 -11.33 17.93
CA GLU A 311 -23.66 -12.07 16.66
C GLU A 311 -22.35 -12.86 16.60
N PHE A 312 -21.32 -12.39 17.29
CA PHE A 312 -20.02 -13.06 17.49
C PHE A 312 -19.29 -12.48 18.72
N ASP A 313 -18.32 -13.25 19.23
CA ASP A 313 -17.51 -12.87 20.39
C ASP A 313 -16.65 -11.64 20.12
N LEU A 314 -16.23 -10.94 21.19
CA LEU A 314 -15.34 -9.79 21.10
C LEU A 314 -14.00 -10.20 20.48
N LEU A 315 -13.59 -9.47 19.45
CA LEU A 315 -12.32 -9.67 18.75
C LEU A 315 -11.23 -8.84 19.42
N GLU A 316 -10.30 -9.48 20.12
CA GLU A 316 -9.22 -8.81 20.84
C GLU A 316 -7.94 -8.71 20.01
N GLY A 317 -7.17 -7.64 20.21
CA GLY A 317 -5.86 -7.42 19.59
C GLY A 317 -5.90 -7.60 18.06
N SER A 318 -5.00 -8.39 17.52
CA SER A 318 -4.91 -8.60 16.05
C SER A 318 -6.07 -9.44 15.48
N ALA A 319 -6.91 -10.07 16.30
CA ALA A 319 -8.11 -10.75 15.83
C ALA A 319 -9.16 -9.76 15.30
N SER A 320 -9.17 -8.51 15.76
CA SER A 320 -10.04 -7.45 15.25
C SER A 320 -9.87 -7.21 13.74
N GLU A 321 -8.69 -7.47 13.19
CA GLU A 321 -8.42 -7.39 11.76
C GLU A 321 -9.24 -8.40 10.94
N THR A 322 -9.88 -9.40 11.57
CA THR A 322 -10.75 -10.38 10.89
C THR A 322 -12.23 -9.99 10.86
N ILE A 323 -12.59 -8.77 11.27
CA ILE A 323 -14.00 -8.33 11.40
C ILE A 323 -14.81 -8.55 10.10
N ILE A 324 -14.26 -8.20 8.93
CA ILE A 324 -14.94 -8.42 7.64
C ILE A 324 -15.08 -9.92 7.35
N VAL A 325 -14.13 -10.74 7.76
CA VAL A 325 -14.20 -12.20 7.61
C VAL A 325 -15.33 -12.78 8.46
N GLN A 326 -15.47 -12.33 9.72
CA GLN A 326 -16.56 -12.73 10.61
C GLN A 326 -17.93 -12.35 10.04
N ILE A 327 -18.06 -11.12 9.54
CA ILE A 327 -19.29 -10.63 8.90
C ILE A 327 -19.62 -11.47 7.65
N ALA A 328 -18.62 -11.82 6.83
CA ALA A 328 -18.81 -12.67 5.65
C ALA A 328 -19.20 -14.11 6.04
N ASP A 329 -18.60 -14.68 7.09
CA ASP A 329 -18.99 -15.99 7.61
C ASP A 329 -20.44 -15.99 8.06
N LEU A 330 -20.85 -14.99 8.84
CA LEU A 330 -22.23 -14.84 9.29
C LEU A 330 -23.19 -14.72 8.11
N LEU A 331 -22.91 -13.86 7.12
CA LEU A 331 -23.69 -13.73 5.90
C LEU A 331 -23.86 -15.06 5.19
N SER A 332 -22.83 -15.88 5.13
CA SER A 332 -22.85 -17.16 4.41
C SER A 332 -23.87 -18.16 4.92
N LYS A 333 -24.34 -18.00 6.16
CA LYS A 333 -25.33 -18.87 6.82
C LYS A 333 -26.77 -18.60 6.35
N HIS A 334 -27.02 -17.53 5.56
CA HIS A 334 -28.34 -17.12 5.08
C HIS A 334 -28.71 -17.70 3.72
N GLY A 335 -28.14 -18.80 3.31
CA GLY A 335 -28.45 -19.53 2.08
C GLY A 335 -27.42 -19.40 0.97
N VAL A 336 -27.69 -20.05 -0.17
CA VAL A 336 -26.69 -20.21 -1.25
C VAL A 336 -26.28 -18.85 -1.84
N ILE A 337 -27.23 -17.96 -2.12
CA ILE A 337 -26.92 -16.64 -2.70
C ILE A 337 -26.06 -15.82 -1.71
N ALA A 338 -26.43 -15.82 -0.44
CA ALA A 338 -25.69 -15.15 0.61
C ALA A 338 -24.27 -15.73 0.77
N ALA A 339 -24.10 -17.05 0.63
CA ALA A 339 -22.80 -17.69 0.65
C ALA A 339 -21.92 -17.32 -0.56
N ILE A 340 -22.52 -17.13 -1.75
CA ILE A 340 -21.79 -16.62 -2.93
C ILE A 340 -21.36 -15.16 -2.69
N LEU A 341 -22.23 -14.31 -2.14
CA LEU A 341 -21.90 -12.93 -1.79
C LEU A 341 -20.80 -12.88 -0.71
N ALA A 342 -20.85 -13.76 0.29
CA ALA A 342 -19.76 -13.92 1.26
C ALA A 342 -18.44 -14.29 0.58
N GLY A 343 -18.49 -15.21 -0.39
CA GLY A 343 -17.33 -15.55 -1.23
C GLY A 343 -16.78 -14.36 -2.02
N LEU A 344 -17.66 -13.48 -2.53
CA LEU A 344 -17.25 -12.25 -3.21
C LEU A 344 -16.59 -11.24 -2.24
N ILE A 345 -17.09 -11.11 -1.01
CA ILE A 345 -16.46 -10.28 0.03
C ILE A 345 -15.04 -10.78 0.32
N LEU A 346 -14.89 -12.08 0.52
CA LEU A 346 -13.59 -12.69 0.80
C LEU A 346 -12.64 -12.62 -0.40
N ALA A 347 -13.17 -12.74 -1.62
CA ALA A 347 -12.43 -12.42 -2.84
C ALA A 347 -11.99 -10.93 -2.87
N GLY A 348 -12.75 -10.02 -2.28
CA GLY A 348 -12.36 -8.61 -2.09
C GLY A 348 -11.12 -8.45 -1.21
N ILE A 349 -11.02 -9.21 -0.09
CA ILE A 349 -9.81 -9.22 0.76
C ILE A 349 -8.62 -9.81 0.00
N LEU A 350 -8.82 -10.91 -0.74
CA LEU A 350 -7.78 -11.47 -1.59
C LEU A 350 -7.36 -10.48 -2.68
N ALA A 351 -8.32 -9.80 -3.29
CA ALA A 351 -8.10 -8.79 -4.32
C ALA A 351 -7.21 -7.65 -3.81
N SER A 352 -7.53 -7.09 -2.63
CA SER A 352 -6.75 -6.02 -2.00
C SER A 352 -5.33 -6.46 -1.63
N THR A 353 -5.17 -7.72 -1.24
CA THR A 353 -3.86 -8.29 -0.93
C THR A 353 -3.04 -8.52 -2.19
N MET A 354 -3.67 -9.09 -3.23
CA MET A 354 -3.02 -9.48 -4.48
C MET A 354 -2.55 -8.24 -5.26
N SER A 355 -3.40 -7.22 -5.40
CA SER A 355 -3.07 -5.96 -6.10
C SER A 355 -1.87 -5.23 -5.51
N THR A 356 -1.71 -5.34 -4.20
CA THR A 356 -0.56 -4.73 -3.52
C THR A 356 0.68 -5.61 -3.59
N ALA A 357 0.55 -6.90 -3.29
CA ALA A 357 1.69 -7.81 -3.25
C ALA A 357 2.36 -7.97 -4.61
N ASP A 358 1.59 -8.05 -5.72
CA ASP A 358 2.16 -8.13 -7.07
C ASP A 358 2.94 -6.87 -7.45
N SER A 359 2.40 -5.70 -7.12
CA SER A 359 3.01 -4.41 -7.36
C SER A 359 4.30 -4.21 -6.57
N GLN A 360 4.31 -4.67 -5.32
CA GLN A 360 5.49 -4.64 -4.45
C GLN A 360 6.57 -5.62 -4.91
N LEU A 361 6.16 -6.84 -5.28
CA LEU A 361 7.07 -7.85 -5.81
C LEU A 361 7.73 -7.40 -7.12
N LEU A 362 6.96 -6.80 -8.03
CA LEU A 362 7.48 -6.24 -9.27
C LEU A 362 8.45 -5.08 -9.00
N ALA A 363 8.09 -4.14 -8.13
CA ALA A 363 8.95 -3.00 -7.78
C ALA A 363 10.23 -3.45 -7.06
N ALA A 364 10.14 -4.38 -6.12
CA ALA A 364 11.32 -4.92 -5.43
C ALA A 364 12.20 -5.75 -6.36
N SER A 365 11.61 -6.54 -7.24
CA SER A 365 12.35 -7.31 -8.25
C SER A 365 13.08 -6.40 -9.22
N SER A 366 12.43 -5.34 -9.74
CA SER A 366 13.08 -4.37 -10.61
C SER A 366 14.24 -3.62 -9.93
N ALA A 367 14.07 -3.29 -8.65
CA ALA A 367 15.13 -2.65 -7.86
C ALA A 367 16.37 -3.55 -7.74
N VAL A 368 16.19 -4.85 -7.54
CA VAL A 368 17.32 -5.78 -7.46
C VAL A 368 17.89 -6.08 -8.84
N SER A 369 17.06 -6.48 -9.79
CA SER A 369 17.55 -6.94 -11.11
C SER A 369 18.07 -5.78 -11.98
N SER A 370 17.29 -4.71 -12.11
CA SER A 370 17.66 -3.58 -12.98
C SER A 370 18.57 -2.58 -12.29
N ASP A 371 18.30 -2.23 -11.02
CA ASP A 371 19.00 -1.16 -10.34
C ASP A 371 20.30 -1.62 -9.62
N LEU A 372 20.32 -2.81 -9.02
CA LEU A 372 21.52 -3.35 -8.37
C LEU A 372 22.35 -4.23 -9.32
N LEU A 373 21.78 -5.32 -9.85
CA LEU A 373 22.51 -6.27 -10.68
C LEU A 373 22.85 -5.69 -12.06
N GLY A 374 21.92 -4.98 -12.70
CA GLY A 374 22.16 -4.33 -13.99
C GLY A 374 23.27 -3.28 -13.96
N SER A 375 23.58 -2.71 -12.78
CA SER A 375 24.73 -1.83 -12.58
C SER A 375 26.08 -2.58 -12.53
N ILE A 376 26.06 -3.85 -12.15
CA ILE A 376 27.26 -4.69 -11.93
C ILE A 376 27.55 -5.55 -13.18
N LEU A 377 26.51 -6.09 -13.83
CA LEU A 377 26.59 -7.08 -14.91
C LEU A 377 26.60 -6.45 -16.33
N LYS A 378 27.02 -5.20 -16.48
CA LYS A 378 27.08 -4.49 -17.77
C LYS A 378 27.70 -5.33 -18.89
N ASP A 379 26.98 -5.44 -19.99
CA ASP A 379 27.43 -5.71 -21.36
C ASP A 379 27.23 -7.08 -22.02
N LYS A 380 26.61 -8.10 -21.42
CA LYS A 380 26.51 -9.40 -22.14
C LYS A 380 25.17 -10.14 -22.11
N GLU A 381 24.15 -9.63 -21.42
CA GLU A 381 22.90 -10.40 -21.31
C GLU A 381 21.92 -10.14 -22.47
N THR A 382 21.34 -11.20 -23.02
CA THR A 382 20.23 -11.11 -23.95
C THR A 382 18.97 -10.66 -23.20
N LYS A 383 17.99 -10.02 -23.90
CA LYS A 383 16.70 -9.61 -23.32
C LYS A 383 15.99 -10.77 -22.58
N LYS A 384 16.18 -12.00 -23.03
CA LYS A 384 15.58 -13.19 -22.43
C LYS A 384 16.26 -13.60 -21.13
N GLU A 385 17.56 -13.44 -21.00
CA GLU A 385 18.33 -13.71 -19.78
C GLU A 385 18.00 -12.67 -18.69
N SER A 386 17.87 -11.41 -19.06
CA SER A 386 17.41 -10.35 -18.15
C SER A 386 16.03 -10.65 -17.56
N MET A 387 15.06 -11.05 -18.38
CA MET A 387 13.71 -11.39 -17.90
C MET A 387 13.68 -12.65 -17.01
N ALA A 388 14.58 -13.62 -17.24
CA ALA A 388 14.72 -14.77 -16.34
C ALA A 388 15.28 -14.37 -14.98
N ALA A 389 16.29 -13.49 -14.94
CA ALA A 389 16.82 -12.91 -13.70
C ALA A 389 15.77 -12.14 -12.92
N ASP A 390 14.92 -11.35 -13.60
CA ASP A 390 13.81 -10.62 -13.01
C ASP A 390 12.85 -11.56 -12.27
N LYS A 391 12.45 -12.65 -12.91
CA LYS A 391 11.53 -13.64 -12.34
C LYS A 391 12.16 -14.42 -11.18
N ILE A 392 13.42 -14.80 -11.27
CA ILE A 392 14.15 -15.47 -10.17
C ILE A 392 14.24 -14.55 -8.96
N THR A 393 14.56 -13.28 -9.17
CA THR A 393 14.63 -12.28 -8.09
C THR A 393 13.30 -12.12 -7.39
N LEU A 394 12.19 -12.05 -8.16
CA LEU A 394 10.84 -11.98 -7.61
C LEU A 394 10.53 -13.20 -6.73
N LEU A 395 10.87 -14.41 -7.18
CA LEU A 395 10.68 -15.64 -6.39
C LEU A 395 11.50 -15.63 -5.08
N LEU A 396 12.76 -15.19 -5.13
CA LEU A 396 13.60 -15.11 -3.94
C LEU A 396 13.04 -14.11 -2.91
N ILE A 397 12.60 -12.95 -3.35
CA ILE A 397 11.95 -11.94 -2.49
C ILE A 397 10.69 -12.52 -1.85
N ALA A 398 9.86 -13.23 -2.62
CA ALA A 398 8.66 -13.85 -2.11
C ALA A 398 8.94 -14.92 -1.04
N VAL A 399 9.99 -15.72 -1.20
CA VAL A 399 10.41 -16.71 -0.19
C VAL A 399 10.79 -16.02 1.12
N VAL A 400 11.55 -14.92 1.07
CA VAL A 400 11.91 -14.16 2.27
C VAL A 400 10.67 -13.55 2.93
N ALA A 401 9.73 -13.01 2.13
CA ALA A 401 8.47 -12.47 2.64
C ALA A 401 7.61 -13.56 3.31
N MET A 402 7.52 -14.77 2.74
CA MET A 402 6.82 -15.90 3.37
C MET A 402 7.45 -16.30 4.71
N PHE A 403 8.77 -16.26 4.80
CA PHE A 403 9.45 -16.55 6.07
C PHE A 403 9.14 -15.52 7.16
N ILE A 404 9.04 -14.23 6.82
CA ILE A 404 8.65 -13.17 7.74
C ILE A 404 7.18 -13.30 8.15
N ALA A 405 6.30 -13.69 7.22
CA ALA A 405 4.87 -13.84 7.43
C ALA A 405 4.47 -15.06 8.31
N ARG A 406 5.41 -15.84 8.81
CA ARG A 406 5.12 -17.10 9.54
C ARG A 406 4.39 -16.94 10.87
N ASP A 407 4.43 -15.77 11.50
CA ASP A 407 3.77 -15.50 12.78
C ASP A 407 2.31 -15.11 12.57
N PRO A 408 1.33 -15.94 13.03
CA PRO A 408 -0.08 -15.66 12.89
C PRO A 408 -0.57 -14.46 13.73
N ASN A 409 0.18 -14.07 14.76
CA ASN A 409 -0.19 -12.96 15.66
C ASN A 409 0.31 -11.59 15.14
N SER A 410 1.04 -11.55 14.03
CA SER A 410 1.51 -10.30 13.47
C SER A 410 0.33 -9.41 13.05
N SER A 411 0.35 -8.13 13.42
CA SER A 411 -0.65 -7.14 12.99
C SER A 411 -0.33 -6.66 11.58
N VAL A 412 -1.30 -6.78 10.68
CA VAL A 412 -1.23 -6.22 9.32
C VAL A 412 -1.06 -4.70 9.39
N PHE A 413 -1.84 -4.03 10.26
CA PHE A 413 -1.75 -2.58 10.45
C PHE A 413 -0.34 -2.14 10.83
N THR A 414 0.28 -2.81 11.83
CA THR A 414 1.61 -2.44 12.35
C THR A 414 2.72 -2.64 11.32
N ILE A 415 2.66 -3.73 10.54
CA ILE A 415 3.70 -4.01 9.52
C ILE A 415 3.57 -3.02 8.38
N VAL A 416 2.35 -2.75 7.92
CA VAL A 416 2.09 -1.80 6.83
C VAL A 416 2.53 -0.39 7.25
N SER A 417 2.18 0.06 8.46
CA SER A 417 2.58 1.38 8.95
C SER A 417 4.10 1.58 8.94
N PHE A 418 4.85 0.57 9.37
CA PHE A 418 6.32 0.63 9.36
C PHE A 418 6.90 0.75 7.94
N ALA A 419 6.43 -0.06 7.01
CA ALA A 419 6.89 -0.02 5.62
C ALA A 419 6.49 1.31 4.95
N TRP A 420 5.28 1.78 5.21
CA TRP A 420 4.76 3.06 4.72
C TRP A 420 5.62 4.23 5.22
N ALA A 421 5.97 4.23 6.50
CA ALA A 421 6.89 5.23 7.06
C ALA A 421 8.26 5.20 6.39
N GLY A 422 8.78 4.00 6.14
CA GLY A 422 10.05 3.80 5.47
C GLY A 422 10.09 4.43 4.09
N PHE A 423 9.14 4.09 3.24
CA PHE A 423 9.04 4.67 1.89
C PHE A 423 8.80 6.17 1.91
N GLY A 424 7.85 6.63 2.74
CA GLY A 424 7.54 8.05 2.88
C GLY A 424 8.74 8.88 3.27
N ALA A 425 9.51 8.42 4.26
CA ALA A 425 10.68 9.15 4.77
C ALA A 425 11.90 9.07 3.84
N VAL A 426 12.15 7.92 3.20
CA VAL A 426 13.31 7.75 2.29
C VAL A 426 13.12 8.52 1.00
N PHE A 427 11.97 8.34 0.35
CA PHE A 427 11.77 8.83 -1.02
C PHE A 427 10.95 10.12 -1.09
N GLY A 428 9.99 10.34 -0.19
CA GLY A 428 9.10 11.50 -0.24
C GLY A 428 9.83 12.84 -0.30
N PRO A 429 10.72 13.16 0.65
CA PRO A 429 11.54 14.37 0.62
C PRO A 429 12.38 14.49 -0.65
N VAL A 430 12.97 13.37 -1.11
CA VAL A 430 13.83 13.35 -2.29
C VAL A 430 13.02 13.59 -3.56
N VAL A 431 11.85 12.98 -3.71
CA VAL A 431 10.92 13.21 -4.82
C VAL A 431 10.49 14.68 -4.85
N LEU A 432 10.01 15.21 -3.72
CA LEU A 432 9.55 16.58 -3.64
C LEU A 432 10.65 17.57 -4.02
N LEU A 433 11.85 17.43 -3.45
CA LEU A 433 12.96 18.34 -3.75
C LEU A 433 13.52 18.13 -5.16
N ALA A 434 13.52 16.90 -5.69
CA ALA A 434 13.89 16.65 -7.09
C ALA A 434 12.96 17.33 -8.09
N LEU A 435 11.65 17.38 -7.80
CA LEU A 435 10.62 17.91 -8.68
C LEU A 435 10.41 19.44 -8.52
N PHE A 436 10.64 19.99 -7.31
CA PHE A 436 10.22 21.36 -6.98
C PHE A 436 11.36 22.30 -6.60
N TRP A 437 12.55 21.78 -6.33
CA TRP A 437 13.67 22.61 -5.88
C TRP A 437 14.87 22.53 -6.80
N ARG A 438 15.10 23.61 -7.55
CA ARG A 438 16.16 23.74 -8.56
C ARG A 438 17.57 23.54 -8.01
N ARG A 439 17.79 23.85 -6.70
CA ARG A 439 19.10 23.78 -6.03
C ARG A 439 19.44 22.36 -5.53
N SER A 440 18.47 21.44 -5.48
CA SER A 440 18.68 20.06 -5.04
C SER A 440 19.77 19.35 -5.85
N ASN A 441 20.67 18.66 -5.19
CA ASN A 441 21.78 17.92 -5.79
C ASN A 441 21.86 16.47 -5.28
N TRP A 442 22.76 15.67 -5.85
CA TRP A 442 22.87 14.25 -5.54
C TRP A 442 23.33 13.98 -4.11
N GLN A 443 24.22 14.82 -3.53
CA GLN A 443 24.69 14.68 -2.16
C GLN A 443 23.54 14.91 -1.16
N GLY A 444 22.73 15.94 -1.40
CA GLY A 444 21.54 16.22 -0.62
C GLY A 444 20.51 15.09 -0.71
N ALA A 445 20.24 14.61 -1.92
CA ALA A 445 19.34 13.48 -2.13
C ALA A 445 19.81 12.22 -1.37
N LEU A 446 21.10 11.91 -1.44
CA LEU A 446 21.69 10.79 -0.71
C LEU A 446 21.56 10.95 0.81
N ALA A 447 21.89 12.14 1.33
CA ALA A 447 21.76 12.44 2.75
C ALA A 447 20.29 12.32 3.22
N GLY A 448 19.33 12.82 2.42
CA GLY A 448 17.91 12.68 2.70
C GLY A 448 17.46 11.23 2.79
N MET A 449 17.84 10.38 1.81
CA MET A 449 17.52 8.94 1.82
C MET A 449 18.08 8.23 3.06
N ILE A 450 19.38 8.44 3.35
CA ILE A 450 20.05 7.75 4.48
C ILE A 450 19.48 8.24 5.81
N CYS A 451 19.37 9.54 6.01
CA CYS A 451 18.86 10.09 7.27
C CYS A 451 17.39 9.73 7.50
N GLY A 452 16.55 9.81 6.45
CA GLY A 452 15.16 9.41 6.53
C GLY A 452 14.98 7.94 6.85
N GLY A 453 15.63 7.06 6.10
CA GLY A 453 15.57 5.63 6.33
C GLY A 453 16.10 5.22 7.70
N SER A 454 17.25 5.75 8.12
CA SER A 454 17.81 5.47 9.44
C SER A 454 16.91 5.99 10.58
N MET A 455 16.32 7.16 10.41
CA MET A 455 15.46 7.77 11.43
C MET A 455 14.18 6.97 11.67
N VAL A 456 13.61 6.31 10.66
CA VAL A 456 12.47 5.39 10.85
C VAL A 456 12.82 4.31 11.87
N PHE A 457 13.97 3.66 11.73
CA PHE A 457 14.41 2.63 12.69
C PHE A 457 14.76 3.21 14.06
N ILE A 458 15.51 4.32 14.10
CA ILE A 458 15.90 4.98 15.35
C ILE A 458 14.66 5.43 16.13
N TRP A 459 13.68 6.01 15.42
CA TRP A 459 12.45 6.45 16.08
C TRP A 459 11.64 5.28 16.60
N LYS A 460 11.33 4.30 15.74
CA LYS A 460 10.48 3.17 16.11
C LYS A 460 11.04 2.32 17.24
N TYR A 461 12.30 1.96 17.17
CA TYR A 461 12.91 1.01 18.12
C TYR A 461 13.70 1.67 19.27
N GLY A 462 13.93 2.98 19.18
CA GLY A 462 14.65 3.75 20.19
C GLY A 462 13.80 4.85 20.82
N ILE A 463 13.47 5.89 20.06
CA ILE A 463 12.88 7.11 20.63
C ILE A 463 11.43 6.91 21.07
N SER A 464 10.60 6.24 20.26
CA SER A 464 9.18 6.02 20.58
C SER A 464 8.96 5.20 21.86
N THR A 465 9.94 4.36 22.24
CA THR A 465 9.88 3.58 23.49
C THR A 465 9.92 4.41 24.74
N LEU A 466 10.29 5.70 24.64
CA LEU A 466 10.25 6.66 25.76
C LEU A 466 8.81 7.07 26.13
N GLY A 467 7.83 6.78 25.23
CA GLY A 467 6.43 7.08 25.49
C GLY A 467 6.05 8.56 25.44
N GLY A 468 4.81 8.88 25.78
CA GLY A 468 4.30 10.24 25.77
C GLY A 468 4.40 10.91 24.40
N ALA A 469 4.94 12.13 24.34
CA ALA A 469 5.10 12.87 23.08
C ALA A 469 6.05 12.19 22.06
N TRP A 470 6.92 11.29 22.51
CA TRP A 470 7.82 10.53 21.65
C TRP A 470 7.17 9.31 20.98
N GLY A 471 5.99 8.89 21.47
CA GLY A 471 5.23 7.76 20.91
C GLY A 471 4.51 8.05 19.59
N ILE A 472 4.76 9.20 18.94
CA ILE A 472 4.16 9.54 17.65
C ILE A 472 4.69 8.65 16.53
N TYR A 473 3.90 8.57 15.46
CA TYR A 473 4.19 7.78 14.28
C TYR A 473 5.52 8.19 13.62
N GLU A 474 6.40 7.23 13.43
CA GLU A 474 7.78 7.41 12.97
C GLU A 474 7.93 8.15 11.64
N LEU A 475 6.91 8.12 10.76
CA LEU A 475 6.94 8.82 9.48
C LEU A 475 7.16 10.32 9.65
N LEU A 476 6.47 10.96 10.59
CA LEU A 476 6.52 12.41 10.76
C LEU A 476 7.95 12.91 11.07
N PRO A 477 8.60 12.46 12.16
CA PRO A 477 9.95 12.90 12.46
C PRO A 477 10.97 12.47 11.42
N ALA A 478 10.85 11.26 10.85
CA ALA A 478 11.78 10.79 9.84
C ALA A 478 11.68 11.60 8.53
N PHE A 479 10.47 11.98 8.11
CA PHE A 479 10.25 12.83 6.94
C PHE A 479 10.86 14.23 7.13
N LEU A 480 10.68 14.82 8.30
CA LEU A 480 11.25 16.15 8.63
C LEU A 480 12.77 16.11 8.67
N VAL A 481 13.36 15.08 9.25
CA VAL A 481 14.82 14.88 9.27
C VAL A 481 15.36 14.69 7.86
N ALA A 482 14.69 13.91 7.02
CA ALA A 482 15.10 13.67 5.65
C ALA A 482 15.06 14.95 4.79
N ILE A 483 14.01 15.76 4.94
CA ILE A 483 13.89 17.05 4.24
C ILE A 483 15.01 18.02 4.68
N ALA A 484 15.22 18.13 6.00
CA ALA A 484 16.25 18.99 6.57
C ALA A 484 17.66 18.55 6.10
N ALA A 485 17.98 17.26 6.19
CA ALA A 485 19.26 16.71 5.73
C ALA A 485 19.50 16.98 4.24
N ASN A 486 18.48 16.75 3.40
CA ASN A 486 18.58 17.00 1.97
C ASN A 486 18.83 18.48 1.69
N ILE A 487 18.09 19.40 2.33
CA ILE A 487 18.25 20.85 2.12
C ILE A 487 19.62 21.32 2.62
N ILE A 488 20.01 20.98 3.85
CA ILE A 488 21.28 21.40 4.44
C ILE A 488 22.45 20.93 3.58
N VAL A 489 22.51 19.63 3.27
CA VAL A 489 23.61 19.05 2.48
C VAL A 489 23.62 19.62 1.07
N SER A 490 22.47 19.82 0.44
CA SER A 490 22.41 20.47 -0.87
C SER A 490 22.98 21.89 -0.83
N LEU A 491 22.72 22.67 0.23
CA LEU A 491 23.20 24.05 0.34
C LEU A 491 24.70 24.16 0.59
N ILE A 492 25.27 23.28 1.42
CA ILE A 492 26.71 23.29 1.79
C ILE A 492 27.61 22.58 0.76
N THR A 493 27.04 21.84 -0.19
CA THR A 493 27.78 21.13 -1.23
C THR A 493 27.69 21.88 -2.57
N LYS A 494 28.45 21.43 -3.59
CA LYS A 494 28.49 22.05 -4.91
C LYS A 494 27.10 22.13 -5.54
N ALA A 495 26.79 23.29 -6.14
CA ALA A 495 25.56 23.49 -6.89
C ALA A 495 25.42 22.49 -8.05
N PRO A 496 24.18 22.13 -8.45
CA PRO A 496 23.95 21.33 -9.66
C PRO A 496 24.58 22.00 -10.87
N SER A 497 25.03 21.20 -11.84
CA SER A 497 25.55 21.71 -13.12
C SER A 497 24.48 22.45 -13.91
N LYS A 498 24.91 23.28 -14.87
CA LYS A 498 23.99 24.01 -15.74
C LYS A 498 23.06 23.05 -16.50
N GLU A 499 23.59 21.93 -16.99
CA GLU A 499 22.80 20.88 -17.67
C GLU A 499 21.64 20.40 -16.83
N ILE A 500 21.87 20.10 -15.54
CA ILE A 500 20.85 19.64 -14.59
C ILE A 500 19.80 20.75 -14.36
N THR A 501 20.22 22.00 -14.24
CA THR A 501 19.30 23.10 -14.00
C THR A 501 18.50 23.49 -15.25
N ASP A 502 19.08 23.40 -16.44
CA ASP A 502 18.39 23.65 -17.70
C ASP A 502 17.32 22.55 -17.95
N GLU A 503 17.64 21.30 -17.66
CA GLU A 503 16.65 20.20 -17.72
C GLU A 503 15.51 20.41 -16.73
N PHE A 504 15.81 20.84 -15.49
CA PHE A 504 14.80 21.17 -14.50
C PHE A 504 13.87 22.30 -14.98
N ASP A 505 14.44 23.36 -15.54
CA ASP A 505 13.70 24.51 -16.06
C ASP A 505 12.81 24.09 -17.24
N LEU A 506 13.32 23.27 -18.17
CA LEU A 506 12.55 22.72 -19.29
C LEU A 506 11.29 21.95 -18.85
N VAL A 507 11.42 21.11 -17.83
CA VAL A 507 10.29 20.34 -17.30
C VAL A 507 9.25 21.23 -16.64
N ASN A 508 9.65 22.36 -16.06
CA ASN A 508 8.79 23.28 -15.32
C ASN A 508 8.18 24.42 -16.15
N GLN A 509 8.63 24.64 -17.39
CA GLN A 509 8.11 25.70 -18.31
C GLN A 509 6.77 25.34 -18.96
N LYS A 510 6.28 24.12 -18.84
CA LYS A 510 5.02 23.62 -19.37
C LYS A 510 4.07 23.23 -18.22
#